data_ee1c6aee17925c5beeb29ad8e6411e4f
#
_entry.id   ee1c6aee17925c5beeb29ad8e6411e4f
#
_cell.length_a   1.000
_cell.length_b   1.000
_cell.length_c   1.000
_cell.angle_alpha   90.00
_cell.angle_beta   90.00
_cell.angle_gamma   90.00
#
_symmetry.space_group_name_H-M   'P 1'
#
loop_
_entity.id
_entity.type
_entity.pdbx_description
1 polymer ?
#
loop_
_entity_poly.entity_id
_entity_poly.type
_entity_poly.pdbx_seq_one_letter_code
_entity_poly.pdbx_strand_id
1 'polypeptide(L)'
;MSIFLIRHAESEANINGKTLSHASIALSENGHKQAQALCSKLPMIDHVIVSQYLRTHQTANPLLEKYNLTFEIDEHLHEFSYLSERKCANTNRDDRKDWVNAYWEKKDYQHKDADDAESFEDLYMRVQAFYEKLKALNENYVQKNLAVFSHGQFLQLLMMQIQQPQPISKDLMQQFRYNLVDQPIRNTQIFTY
;
A
#
# COMPACT_ATOMS: atom_id res chain seq x y z
N MET A 1 7.28 21.56 5.87
CA MET A 1 6.77 20.61 4.90
C MET A 1 6.78 19.23 5.52
N SER A 2 5.75 18.43 5.26
CA SER A 2 5.73 17.02 5.66
C SER A 2 5.01 16.19 4.60
N ILE A 3 5.51 15.00 4.32
CA ILE A 3 4.81 14.02 3.49
C ILE A 3 4.27 12.93 4.41
N PHE A 4 2.96 12.74 4.38
CA PHE A 4 2.27 11.74 5.18
C PHE A 4 2.02 10.51 4.33
N LEU A 5 2.70 9.41 4.65
CA LEU A 5 2.51 8.10 4.01
C LEU A 5 1.46 7.32 4.81
N ILE A 6 0.36 6.95 4.19
CA ILE A 6 -0.84 6.49 4.89
C ILE A 6 -1.32 5.17 4.27
N ARG A 7 -1.49 4.14 5.12
CA ARG A 7 -2.20 2.93 4.69
C ARG A 7 -3.70 3.21 4.60
N HIS A 8 -4.35 2.72 3.52
CA HIS A 8 -5.80 2.81 3.37
C HIS A 8 -6.55 2.29 4.60
N ALA A 9 -7.78 2.75 4.81
CA ALA A 9 -8.70 2.31 5.85
C ALA A 9 -9.14 0.85 5.63
N GLU A 10 -9.80 0.25 6.60
CA GLU A 10 -10.26 -1.13 6.54
C GLU A 10 -11.13 -1.38 5.29
N SER A 11 -10.81 -2.43 4.55
CA SER A 11 -11.53 -2.84 3.34
C SER A 11 -12.25 -4.17 3.53
N GLU A 12 -13.15 -4.51 2.62
CA GLU A 12 -13.85 -5.80 2.59
C GLU A 12 -12.87 -6.97 2.62
N ALA A 13 -11.71 -6.88 1.95
CA ALA A 13 -10.68 -7.91 2.02
C ALA A 13 -10.02 -8.03 3.41
N ASN A 14 -9.96 -6.96 4.19
CA ASN A 14 -9.39 -6.99 5.54
C ASN A 14 -10.30 -7.74 6.54
N ILE A 15 -11.61 -7.72 6.33
CA ILE A 15 -12.61 -8.44 7.12
C ILE A 15 -12.97 -9.81 6.52
N ASN A 16 -12.08 -10.38 5.71
CA ASN A 16 -12.22 -11.69 5.10
C ASN A 16 -13.35 -11.81 4.05
N GLY A 17 -13.76 -10.71 3.45
CA GLY A 17 -14.71 -10.70 2.32
C GLY A 17 -14.11 -11.34 1.08
N LYS A 18 -14.95 -11.99 0.27
CA LYS A 18 -14.55 -12.47 -1.06
C LYS A 18 -14.38 -11.29 -2.00
N THR A 19 -13.33 -11.34 -2.82
CA THR A 19 -12.98 -10.25 -3.74
C THR A 19 -12.95 -10.74 -5.18
N LEU A 20 -13.29 -9.86 -6.12
CA LEU A 20 -13.26 -10.15 -7.56
C LEU A 20 -11.96 -9.65 -8.19
N SER A 21 -11.61 -8.41 -7.97
CA SER A 21 -10.41 -7.75 -8.49
C SER A 21 -9.73 -6.98 -7.38
N HIS A 22 -8.39 -6.96 -7.38
CA HIS A 22 -7.60 -6.22 -6.39
C HIS A 22 -7.89 -4.71 -6.45
N ALA A 23 -8.13 -4.16 -7.64
CA ALA A 23 -8.37 -2.74 -7.85
C ALA A 23 -9.72 -2.27 -7.30
N SER A 24 -10.76 -3.10 -7.39
CA SER A 24 -12.15 -2.73 -7.07
C SER A 24 -12.57 -2.99 -5.62
N ILE A 25 -11.69 -3.53 -4.77
CA ILE A 25 -11.98 -3.78 -3.36
C ILE A 25 -12.32 -2.44 -2.65
N ALA A 26 -13.55 -2.34 -2.15
CA ALA A 26 -14.05 -1.16 -1.44
C ALA A 26 -13.66 -1.18 0.06
N LEU A 27 -13.82 -0.05 0.72
CA LEU A 27 -13.79 0.03 2.18
C LEU A 27 -14.98 -0.69 2.79
N SER A 28 -14.78 -1.27 3.98
CA SER A 28 -15.87 -1.73 4.84
C SER A 28 -16.62 -0.52 5.45
N GLU A 29 -17.79 -0.78 6.06
CA GLU A 29 -18.50 0.27 6.81
C GLU A 29 -17.62 0.91 7.89
N ASN A 30 -16.87 0.08 8.62
CA ASN A 30 -15.89 0.57 9.61
C ASN A 30 -14.75 1.34 8.95
N GLY A 31 -14.30 0.92 7.75
CA GLY A 31 -13.28 1.63 6.98
C GLY A 31 -13.69 3.06 6.63
N HIS A 32 -14.95 3.29 6.26
CA HIS A 32 -15.46 4.65 6.02
C HIS A 32 -15.41 5.51 7.31
N LYS A 33 -15.76 4.95 8.47
CA LYS A 33 -15.62 5.65 9.76
C LYS A 33 -14.16 5.95 10.09
N GLN A 34 -13.24 5.03 9.80
CA GLN A 34 -11.79 5.23 9.95
C GLN A 34 -11.27 6.36 9.04
N ALA A 35 -11.73 6.43 7.78
CA ALA A 35 -11.35 7.48 6.84
C ALA A 35 -11.82 8.87 7.33
N GLN A 36 -13.02 8.99 7.85
CA GLN A 36 -13.52 10.22 8.47
C GLN A 36 -12.66 10.64 9.69
N ALA A 37 -12.37 9.69 10.58
CA ALA A 37 -11.54 9.95 11.76
C ALA A 37 -10.10 10.33 11.42
N LEU A 38 -9.54 9.79 10.31
CA LEU A 38 -8.21 10.11 9.82
C LEU A 38 -8.07 11.60 9.48
N CYS A 39 -9.10 12.20 8.92
CA CYS A 39 -9.12 13.61 8.52
C CYS A 39 -8.84 14.58 9.68
N SER A 40 -9.17 14.21 10.91
CA SER A 40 -8.90 15.02 12.12
C SER A 40 -7.47 14.84 12.65
N LYS A 41 -6.76 13.81 12.21
CA LYS A 41 -5.37 13.51 12.65
C LYS A 41 -4.31 14.14 11.76
N LEU A 42 -4.71 14.62 10.59
CA LEU A 42 -3.82 15.24 9.62
C LEU A 42 -3.90 16.78 9.73
N PRO A 43 -2.78 17.48 9.55
CA PRO A 43 -2.80 18.94 9.38
C PRO A 43 -3.53 19.32 8.09
N MET A 44 -3.56 20.60 7.77
CA MET A 44 -3.99 21.04 6.43
C MET A 44 -3.09 20.37 5.38
N ILE A 45 -3.70 19.75 4.39
CA ILE A 45 -3.03 19.09 3.26
C ILE A 45 -3.22 19.95 2.02
N ASP A 46 -2.16 20.08 1.22
CA ASP A 46 -2.13 20.87 0.00
C ASP A 46 -2.20 19.99 -1.27
N HIS A 47 -1.76 18.73 -1.18
CA HIS A 47 -1.71 17.82 -2.32
C HIS A 47 -1.93 16.38 -1.88
N VAL A 48 -2.68 15.61 -2.69
CA VAL A 48 -3.03 14.22 -2.39
C VAL A 48 -2.64 13.31 -3.55
N ILE A 49 -1.90 12.25 -3.23
CA ILE A 49 -1.52 11.19 -4.16
C ILE A 49 -2.14 9.88 -3.67
N VAL A 50 -2.71 9.10 -4.56
CA VAL A 50 -3.36 7.83 -4.25
C VAL A 50 -2.87 6.73 -5.18
N SER A 51 -2.99 5.47 -4.78
CA SER A 51 -2.82 4.36 -5.72
C SER A 51 -4.04 4.27 -6.64
N GLN A 52 -3.94 3.48 -7.70
CA GLN A 52 -5.06 3.21 -8.61
C GLN A 52 -6.21 2.38 -7.98
N TYR A 53 -6.08 1.91 -6.73
CA TYR A 53 -7.06 1.03 -6.08
C TYR A 53 -8.13 1.82 -5.33
N LEU A 54 -9.41 1.46 -5.56
CA LEU A 54 -10.60 2.15 -5.05
C LEU A 54 -10.51 2.49 -3.55
N ARG A 55 -10.03 1.58 -2.71
CA ARG A 55 -9.95 1.78 -1.26
C ARG A 55 -9.03 2.92 -0.82
N THR A 56 -8.01 3.27 -1.64
CA THR A 56 -7.17 4.45 -1.35
C THR A 56 -7.89 5.74 -1.69
N HIS A 57 -8.65 5.76 -2.79
CA HIS A 57 -9.52 6.88 -3.16
C HIS A 57 -10.57 7.13 -2.07
N GLN A 58 -11.29 6.09 -1.67
CA GLN A 58 -12.31 6.18 -0.62
C GLN A 58 -11.73 6.62 0.74
N THR A 59 -10.49 6.22 1.05
CA THR A 59 -9.81 6.67 2.28
C THR A 59 -9.46 8.16 2.20
N ALA A 60 -9.10 8.67 1.03
CA ALA A 60 -8.76 10.07 0.82
C ALA A 60 -9.98 11.00 0.74
N ASN A 61 -11.15 10.50 0.30
CA ASN A 61 -12.32 11.32 0.02
C ASN A 61 -12.71 12.33 1.11
N PRO A 62 -12.77 11.97 2.42
CA PRO A 62 -13.11 12.96 3.45
C PRO A 62 -12.13 14.13 3.53
N LEU A 63 -10.84 13.87 3.21
CA LEU A 63 -9.81 14.90 3.19
C LEU A 63 -9.96 15.81 1.97
N LEU A 64 -10.27 15.22 0.80
CA LEU A 64 -10.51 15.94 -0.44
C LEU A 64 -11.69 16.88 -0.31
N GLU A 65 -12.81 16.40 0.24
CA GLU A 65 -14.02 17.20 0.49
C GLU A 65 -13.73 18.34 1.47
N LYS A 66 -13.03 18.06 2.58
CA LYS A 66 -12.72 19.06 3.62
C LYS A 66 -11.90 20.24 3.08
N TYR A 67 -10.92 19.97 2.21
CA TYR A 67 -9.99 20.98 1.71
C TYR A 67 -10.25 21.38 0.25
N ASN A 68 -11.33 20.89 -0.36
CA ASN A 68 -11.67 21.10 -1.78
C ASN A 68 -10.51 20.78 -2.72
N LEU A 69 -9.92 19.59 -2.52
CA LEU A 69 -8.77 19.09 -3.29
C LEU A 69 -9.20 18.04 -4.30
N THR A 70 -8.35 17.84 -5.30
CA THR A 70 -8.32 16.66 -6.17
C THR A 70 -7.15 15.76 -5.79
N PHE A 71 -7.08 14.55 -6.35
CA PHE A 71 -5.94 13.66 -6.17
C PHE A 71 -5.22 13.37 -7.50
N GLU A 72 -3.95 13.04 -7.39
CA GLU A 72 -3.12 12.43 -8.43
C GLU A 72 -3.09 10.92 -8.22
N ILE A 73 -3.17 10.12 -9.29
CA ILE A 73 -2.94 8.68 -9.23
C ILE A 73 -1.47 8.39 -9.53
N ASP A 74 -0.83 7.59 -8.67
CA ASP A 74 0.49 7.04 -8.92
C ASP A 74 0.42 5.51 -8.97
N GLU A 75 0.74 4.95 -10.13
CA GLU A 75 0.62 3.51 -10.39
C GLU A 75 1.62 2.67 -9.58
N HIS A 76 2.73 3.25 -9.12
CA HIS A 76 3.69 2.54 -8.26
C HIS A 76 3.11 2.17 -6.89
N LEU A 77 2.09 2.90 -6.42
CA LEU A 77 1.59 2.82 -5.04
C LEU A 77 0.67 1.62 -4.75
N HIS A 78 0.34 0.78 -5.74
CA HIS A 78 -0.61 -0.32 -5.52
C HIS A 78 -0.05 -1.40 -4.59
N GLU A 79 -0.95 -2.25 -4.05
CA GLU A 79 -0.57 -3.34 -3.14
C GLU A 79 0.19 -4.44 -3.88
N PHE A 80 1.04 -5.17 -3.16
CA PHE A 80 1.80 -6.28 -3.70
C PHE A 80 0.89 -7.43 -4.13
N SER A 81 0.81 -7.64 -5.45
CA SER A 81 -0.06 -8.64 -6.08
C SER A 81 0.71 -9.92 -6.42
N TYR A 82 1.31 -10.57 -5.42
CA TYR A 82 2.16 -11.74 -5.60
C TYR A 82 1.43 -13.05 -5.92
N LEU A 83 0.12 -13.12 -5.73
CA LEU A 83 -0.73 -14.22 -6.19
C LEU A 83 -1.50 -13.80 -7.43
N SER A 84 -1.72 -14.72 -8.34
CA SER A 84 -2.55 -14.50 -9.54
C SER A 84 -3.91 -13.91 -9.20
N GLU A 85 -4.26 -12.77 -9.80
CA GLU A 85 -5.56 -12.14 -9.59
C GLU A 85 -6.70 -13.04 -10.05
N ARG A 86 -6.52 -13.73 -11.19
CA ARG A 86 -7.49 -14.69 -11.71
C ARG A 86 -7.74 -15.84 -10.74
N LYS A 87 -6.70 -16.37 -10.10
CA LYS A 87 -6.78 -17.41 -9.08
C LYS A 87 -7.45 -16.90 -7.79
N CYS A 88 -7.21 -15.65 -7.44
CA CYS A 88 -7.78 -15.01 -6.25
C CYS A 88 -9.24 -14.59 -6.40
N ALA A 89 -9.78 -14.50 -7.62
CA ALA A 89 -11.17 -14.11 -7.88
C ALA A 89 -12.18 -15.01 -7.15
N ASN A 90 -13.20 -14.41 -6.51
CA ASN A 90 -14.23 -15.09 -5.70
C ASN A 90 -13.70 -15.85 -4.47
N THR A 91 -12.46 -15.58 -4.02
CA THR A 91 -11.87 -16.18 -2.82
C THR A 91 -11.72 -15.13 -1.71
N ASN A 92 -11.58 -15.60 -0.48
CA ASN A 92 -11.24 -14.80 0.68
C ASN A 92 -9.80 -15.11 1.17
N ARG A 93 -9.39 -14.51 2.27
CA ARG A 93 -8.03 -14.70 2.84
C ARG A 93 -7.78 -16.13 3.30
N ASP A 94 -8.80 -16.81 3.86
CA ASP A 94 -8.65 -18.17 4.37
C ASP A 94 -8.50 -19.16 3.20
N ASP A 95 -9.25 -18.96 2.13
CA ASP A 95 -9.15 -19.76 0.90
C ASP A 95 -7.74 -19.71 0.27
N ARG A 96 -7.03 -18.59 0.47
CA ARG A 96 -5.68 -18.33 -0.10
C ARG A 96 -4.52 -18.78 0.77
N LYS A 97 -4.78 -19.24 1.99
CA LYS A 97 -3.73 -19.51 2.99
C LYS A 97 -2.62 -20.43 2.48
N ASP A 98 -2.99 -21.52 1.84
CA ASP A 98 -2.01 -22.50 1.33
C ASP A 98 -1.19 -21.92 0.16
N TRP A 99 -1.82 -21.12 -0.72
CA TRP A 99 -1.13 -20.46 -1.83
C TRP A 99 -0.14 -19.40 -1.33
N VAL A 100 -0.54 -18.67 -0.29
CA VAL A 100 0.35 -17.70 0.39
C VAL A 100 1.56 -18.42 0.97
N ASN A 101 1.36 -19.51 1.70
CA ASN A 101 2.46 -20.28 2.29
C ASN A 101 3.40 -20.82 1.19
N ALA A 102 2.84 -21.45 0.15
CA ALA A 102 3.63 -21.99 -0.96
C ALA A 102 4.46 -20.93 -1.69
N TYR A 103 3.92 -19.71 -1.86
CA TYR A 103 4.66 -18.59 -2.46
C TYR A 103 5.89 -18.23 -1.60
N TRP A 104 5.69 -18.00 -0.30
CA TRP A 104 6.76 -17.55 0.60
C TRP A 104 7.79 -18.63 0.92
N GLU A 105 7.42 -19.92 0.87
CA GLU A 105 8.33 -21.07 1.07
C GLU A 105 9.38 -21.18 -0.05
N LYS A 106 9.10 -20.71 -1.26
CA LYS A 106 10.05 -20.69 -2.36
C LYS A 106 11.28 -19.84 -2.09
N LYS A 107 11.12 -18.76 -1.32
CA LYS A 107 12.22 -17.83 -0.98
C LYS A 107 12.98 -17.35 -2.21
N ASP A 108 12.25 -17.17 -3.30
CA ASP A 108 12.76 -16.73 -4.59
C ASP A 108 12.11 -15.39 -4.95
N TYR A 109 12.90 -14.32 -4.90
CA TYR A 109 12.41 -12.97 -5.13
C TYR A 109 12.03 -12.68 -6.59
N GLN A 110 12.45 -13.54 -7.54
CA GLN A 110 12.08 -13.45 -8.94
C GLN A 110 10.85 -14.29 -9.30
N HIS A 111 10.40 -15.14 -8.37
CA HIS A 111 9.24 -16.00 -8.62
C HIS A 111 7.96 -15.21 -8.81
N LYS A 112 7.19 -15.54 -9.85
CA LYS A 112 5.80 -15.12 -10.09
C LYS A 112 4.87 -16.30 -9.96
N ASP A 113 3.72 -16.13 -9.28
CA ASP A 113 2.68 -17.18 -9.18
C ASP A 113 2.05 -17.47 -10.57
N ALA A 114 1.91 -16.42 -11.39
CA ALA A 114 1.45 -16.48 -12.79
C ALA A 114 1.86 -15.19 -13.54
N ASP A 115 1.48 -15.11 -14.82
CA ASP A 115 1.74 -13.94 -15.69
C ASP A 115 1.02 -12.65 -15.26
N ASP A 116 -0.08 -12.78 -14.50
CA ASP A 116 -0.86 -11.67 -13.91
C ASP A 116 -0.48 -11.38 -12.45
N ALA A 117 0.66 -11.90 -11.98
CA ALA A 117 1.18 -11.68 -10.64
C ALA A 117 2.52 -10.95 -10.66
N GLU A 118 2.84 -10.24 -9.57
CA GLU A 118 4.14 -9.64 -9.35
C GLU A 118 5.11 -10.61 -8.67
N SER A 119 6.40 -10.52 -9.02
CA SER A 119 7.48 -11.03 -8.18
C SER A 119 7.81 -10.03 -7.06
N PHE A 120 8.57 -10.48 -6.06
CA PHE A 120 9.09 -9.53 -5.04
C PHE A 120 10.07 -8.52 -5.65
N GLU A 121 10.77 -8.90 -6.73
CA GLU A 121 11.63 -7.99 -7.50
C GLU A 121 10.81 -6.88 -8.19
N ASP A 122 9.63 -7.19 -8.76
CA ASP A 122 8.74 -6.17 -9.34
C ASP A 122 8.28 -5.16 -8.27
N LEU A 123 7.86 -5.65 -7.10
CA LEU A 123 7.52 -4.78 -5.97
C LEU A 123 8.72 -3.90 -5.57
N TYR A 124 9.91 -4.50 -5.44
CA TYR A 124 11.12 -3.76 -5.07
C TYR A 124 11.42 -2.64 -6.06
N MET A 125 11.38 -2.93 -7.37
CA MET A 125 11.68 -1.95 -8.41
C MET A 125 10.72 -0.76 -8.38
N ARG A 126 9.40 -0.99 -8.22
CA ARG A 126 8.44 0.12 -8.15
C ARG A 126 8.51 0.88 -6.82
N VAL A 127 8.90 0.22 -5.72
CA VAL A 127 9.19 0.90 -4.45
C VAL A 127 10.41 1.82 -4.60
N GLN A 128 11.48 1.39 -5.27
CA GLN A 128 12.63 2.24 -5.55
C GLN A 128 12.25 3.43 -6.45
N ALA A 129 11.47 3.20 -7.51
CA ALA A 129 11.01 4.27 -8.39
C ALA A 129 10.19 5.33 -7.62
N PHE A 130 9.27 4.88 -6.76
CA PHE A 130 8.51 5.80 -5.92
C PHE A 130 9.37 6.49 -4.86
N TYR A 131 10.37 5.82 -4.31
CA TYR A 131 11.28 6.43 -3.33
C TYR A 131 12.08 7.58 -3.95
N GLU A 132 12.55 7.45 -5.19
CA GLU A 132 13.18 8.58 -5.90
C GLU A 132 12.19 9.71 -6.17
N LYS A 133 10.94 9.39 -6.57
CA LYS A 133 9.87 10.41 -6.68
C LYS A 133 9.61 11.10 -5.34
N LEU A 134 9.60 10.36 -4.24
CA LEU A 134 9.37 10.91 -2.88
C LEU A 134 10.45 11.93 -2.48
N LYS A 135 11.72 11.66 -2.81
CA LYS A 135 12.82 12.61 -2.61
C LYS A 135 12.61 13.89 -3.41
N ALA A 136 12.27 13.74 -4.70
CA ALA A 136 12.01 14.89 -5.58
C ALA A 136 10.78 15.70 -5.11
N LEU A 137 9.72 15.05 -4.64
CA LEU A 137 8.55 15.72 -4.04
C LEU A 137 8.97 16.53 -2.80
N ASN A 138 9.83 15.95 -1.95
CA ASN A 138 10.33 16.64 -0.76
C ASN A 138 11.13 17.91 -1.08
N GLU A 139 11.84 17.94 -2.20
CA GLU A 139 12.58 19.11 -2.67
C GLU A 139 11.68 20.18 -3.31
N ASN A 140 10.66 19.75 -4.08
CA ASN A 140 9.85 20.63 -4.93
C ASN A 140 8.67 21.29 -4.18
N TYR A 141 8.15 20.67 -3.13
CA TYR A 141 6.96 21.15 -2.40
C TYR A 141 7.32 21.81 -1.07
N VAL A 142 8.31 22.72 -1.08
CA VAL A 142 8.72 23.47 0.11
C VAL A 142 7.51 24.18 0.74
N GLN A 143 7.31 23.98 2.07
CA GLN A 143 6.22 24.54 2.88
C GLN A 143 4.80 23.99 2.59
N LYS A 144 4.67 22.89 1.83
CA LYS A 144 3.39 22.23 1.59
C LYS A 144 3.32 20.87 2.29
N ASN A 145 2.13 20.44 2.66
CA ASN A 145 1.89 19.13 3.24
C ASN A 145 1.25 18.22 2.18
N LEU A 146 1.84 17.05 1.98
CA LEU A 146 1.37 16.04 1.03
C LEU A 146 0.83 14.83 1.78
N ALA A 147 -0.29 14.26 1.31
CA ALA A 147 -0.81 12.98 1.78
C ALA A 147 -0.72 11.95 0.66
N VAL A 148 -0.07 10.82 0.94
CA VAL A 148 0.10 9.69 0.01
C VAL A 148 -0.63 8.49 0.59
N PHE A 149 -1.68 8.03 -0.11
CA PHE A 149 -2.48 6.87 0.31
C PHE A 149 -2.07 5.62 -0.46
N SER A 150 -1.61 4.62 0.27
CA SER A 150 -1.10 3.37 -0.29
C SER A 150 -1.53 2.17 0.57
N HIS A 151 -0.77 1.09 0.55
CA HIS A 151 -1.13 -0.24 1.05
C HIS A 151 -0.09 -0.78 2.01
N GLY A 152 -0.48 -1.81 2.77
CA GLY A 152 0.33 -2.34 3.85
C GLY A 152 1.68 -2.88 3.41
N GLN A 153 1.70 -3.74 2.39
CA GLN A 153 2.95 -4.38 1.96
C GLN A 153 3.85 -3.39 1.19
N PHE A 154 3.27 -2.54 0.34
CA PHE A 154 4.04 -1.50 -0.34
C PHE A 154 4.74 -0.57 0.66
N LEU A 155 3.99 -0.03 1.62
CA LEU A 155 4.55 0.85 2.65
C LEU A 155 5.57 0.13 3.54
N GLN A 156 5.36 -1.16 3.84
CA GLN A 156 6.32 -1.93 4.63
C GLN A 156 7.70 -1.95 3.95
N LEU A 157 7.76 -2.26 2.64
CA LEU A 157 9.02 -2.27 1.93
C LEU A 157 9.60 -0.86 1.76
N LEU A 158 8.76 0.13 1.47
CA LEU A 158 9.18 1.53 1.37
C LEU A 158 9.82 2.01 2.68
N MET A 159 9.18 1.76 3.83
CA MET A 159 9.73 2.15 5.13
C MET A 159 11.03 1.43 5.46
N MET A 160 11.18 0.15 5.10
CA MET A 160 12.44 -0.56 5.22
C MET A 160 13.55 0.10 4.39
N GLN A 161 13.25 0.49 3.14
CA GLN A 161 14.22 1.16 2.27
C GLN A 161 14.56 2.60 2.72
N ILE A 162 13.62 3.32 3.32
CA ILE A 162 13.88 4.64 3.92
C ILE A 162 14.79 4.53 5.13
N GLN A 163 14.53 3.56 6.01
CA GLN A 163 15.28 3.40 7.27
C GLN A 163 16.67 2.81 7.04
N GLN A 164 16.76 1.79 6.22
CA GLN A 164 18.00 1.08 5.92
C GLN A 164 17.97 0.57 4.47
N PRO A 165 18.46 1.35 3.50
CA PRO A 165 18.52 0.93 2.11
C PRO A 165 19.30 -0.37 1.93
N GLN A 166 18.72 -1.35 1.26
CA GLN A 166 19.33 -2.64 0.97
C GLN A 166 19.07 -3.02 -0.50
N PRO A 167 20.03 -3.64 -1.18
CA PRO A 167 19.80 -4.20 -2.51
C PRO A 167 18.81 -5.37 -2.45
N ILE A 168 18.15 -5.63 -3.59
CA ILE A 168 17.29 -6.81 -3.72
C ILE A 168 18.07 -8.08 -3.40
N SER A 169 17.49 -8.93 -2.57
CA SER A 169 18.09 -10.21 -2.17
C SER A 169 17.05 -11.14 -1.55
N LYS A 170 17.39 -12.42 -1.45
CA LYS A 170 16.59 -13.40 -0.71
C LYS A 170 16.44 -13.00 0.77
N ASP A 171 17.48 -12.46 1.37
CA ASP A 171 17.47 -12.07 2.79
C ASP A 171 16.53 -10.88 3.02
N LEU A 172 16.56 -9.88 2.13
CA LEU A 172 15.60 -8.77 2.17
C LEU A 172 14.16 -9.27 2.05
N MET A 173 13.87 -10.21 1.13
CA MET A 173 12.54 -10.80 0.97
C MET A 173 12.09 -11.54 2.24
N GLN A 174 12.98 -12.28 2.90
CA GLN A 174 12.67 -12.97 4.16
C GLN A 174 12.43 -12.00 5.31
N GLN A 175 13.26 -10.97 5.44
CA GLN A 175 13.09 -9.92 6.45
C GLN A 175 11.78 -9.16 6.23
N PHE A 176 11.45 -8.82 4.99
CA PHE A 176 10.17 -8.20 4.64
C PHE A 176 9.00 -9.10 5.06
N ARG A 177 9.04 -10.41 4.73
CA ARG A 177 8.00 -11.36 5.14
C ARG A 177 7.87 -11.44 6.66
N TYR A 178 8.97 -11.47 7.38
CA TYR A 178 8.97 -11.45 8.84
C TYR A 178 8.28 -10.21 9.39
N ASN A 179 8.64 -9.02 8.90
CA ASN A 179 8.05 -7.76 9.33
C ASN A 179 6.55 -7.67 9.03
N LEU A 180 6.08 -8.22 7.90
CA LEU A 180 4.66 -8.28 7.58
C LEU A 180 3.83 -9.08 8.60
N VAL A 181 4.42 -10.09 9.22
CA VAL A 181 3.75 -10.97 10.20
C VAL A 181 3.89 -10.40 11.61
N ASP A 182 5.09 -9.95 11.98
CA ASP A 182 5.43 -9.53 13.35
C ASP A 182 4.98 -8.09 13.64
N GLN A 183 5.12 -7.20 12.67
CA GLN A 183 4.84 -5.77 12.82
C GLN A 183 4.01 -5.22 11.65
N PRO A 184 2.79 -5.74 11.42
CA PRO A 184 1.99 -5.31 10.28
C PRO A 184 1.58 -3.84 10.43
N ILE A 185 1.76 -3.07 9.36
CA ILE A 185 1.24 -1.70 9.29
C ILE A 185 -0.29 -1.75 9.42
N ARG A 186 -0.86 -0.99 10.37
CA ARG A 186 -2.31 -0.97 10.63
C ARG A 186 -3.07 -0.10 9.63
N ASN A 187 -4.36 -0.36 9.42
CA ASN A 187 -5.20 0.52 8.63
C ASN A 187 -5.17 1.95 9.19
N THR A 188 -5.13 2.93 8.31
CA THR A 188 -4.98 4.38 8.63
C THR A 188 -3.74 4.75 9.43
N GLN A 189 -2.74 3.87 9.53
CA GLN A 189 -1.45 4.22 10.10
C GLN A 189 -0.75 5.26 9.24
N ILE A 190 -0.17 6.26 9.90
CA ILE A 190 0.52 7.39 9.28
C ILE A 190 2.00 7.29 9.60
N PHE A 191 2.84 7.50 8.59
CA PHE A 191 4.27 7.77 8.73
C PHE A 191 4.54 9.16 8.18
N THR A 192 5.46 9.88 8.81
CA THR A 192 5.91 11.19 8.34
C THR A 192 7.30 11.05 7.72
N TYR A 193 7.45 11.56 6.50
CA TYR A 193 8.70 11.62 5.74
C TYR A 193 9.17 13.05 5.63
#